data_7e0e0aa17df5bca9e36cf8e9d4b62cb8
#
_entry.id   7e0e0aa17df5bca9e36cf8e9d4b62cb8
#
_cell.length_a   1.000
_cell.length_b   1.000
_cell.length_c   1.000
_cell.angle_alpha   90.00
_cell.angle_beta   90.00
_cell.angle_gamma   90.00
#
_symmetry.space_group_name_H-M   'P 1'
#
loop_
_entity.id
_entity.type
_entity.pdbx_description
1 polymer ?
#
loop_
_entity_poly.entity_id
_entity_poly.type
_entity_poly.pdbx_seq_one_letter_code
_entity_poly.pdbx_strand_id
1 'polypeptide(L)'
;MMDESNHWYGHSRILARYCGLPDEVPKRIQGFLQHGWNYLHGFPPNDHWCSPGYPRFIWSDVLRRRGWSMGRRGHYLIGAPWIYLLHLEPELGVTPERQGTIWYPFHGWEKYSVTGDHARLADEIRNVETGPVTVCLYWLEFANPDIRRAYESRGFRVICHGERGSRWEGKGRDFLRKQLVQLRRHRRVASNRLGSALFYGASVGCEVAVYGDPMQFEDERPEYGGTARRMRLWPELHGTRVDPELAAEVARRELGFEYQATPEELRRMFGWKRVGEGATPPGAEAGTKRPARGKAAASGRPSRRTE
;
A
#
# COMPACT_ATOMS: atom_id res chain seq x y z
N MET A 1 17.58 -0.94 9.78
CA MET A 1 16.90 0.31 9.38
C MET A 1 15.43 -0.01 9.24
N MET A 2 14.53 0.81 9.76
CA MET A 2 13.09 0.61 9.57
C MET A 2 12.68 1.36 8.31
N ASP A 3 11.97 0.70 7.39
CA ASP A 3 11.46 1.36 6.21
C ASP A 3 10.15 2.07 6.57
N GLU A 4 10.13 3.40 6.48
CA GLU A 4 8.95 4.22 6.77
C GLU A 4 7.77 3.88 5.86
N SER A 5 8.02 3.41 4.63
CA SER A 5 6.97 3.08 3.69
C SER A 5 6.07 1.93 4.15
N ASN A 6 6.57 1.06 5.02
CA ASN A 6 5.79 -0.01 5.64
C ASN A 6 4.64 0.51 6.52
N HIS A 7 4.67 1.78 6.89
CA HIS A 7 3.69 2.40 7.79
C HIS A 7 2.72 3.34 7.06
N TRP A 8 2.98 3.64 5.79
CA TRP A 8 2.10 4.50 5.01
C TRP A 8 0.67 3.97 5.00
N TYR A 9 -0.28 4.88 5.00
CA TYR A 9 -1.72 4.58 4.99
C TYR A 9 -2.20 3.75 6.19
N GLY A 10 -1.37 3.59 7.23
CA GLY A 10 -1.68 2.77 8.41
C GLY A 10 -1.44 1.27 8.22
N HIS A 11 -0.76 0.83 7.17
CA HIS A 11 -0.62 -0.58 6.79
C HIS A 11 -0.10 -1.46 7.92
N SER A 12 1.05 -1.12 8.52
CA SER A 12 1.63 -1.94 9.61
C SER A 12 0.74 -2.02 10.84
N ARG A 13 -0.08 -0.97 11.10
CA ARG A 13 -1.02 -0.95 12.23
C ARG A 13 -2.20 -1.89 11.98
N ILE A 14 -2.74 -1.87 10.76
CA ILE A 14 -3.81 -2.80 10.37
C ILE A 14 -3.33 -4.24 10.54
N LEU A 15 -2.13 -4.55 10.03
CA LEU A 15 -1.54 -5.89 10.13
C LEU A 15 -1.22 -6.28 11.57
N ALA A 16 -0.74 -5.34 12.41
CA ALA A 16 -0.50 -5.60 13.82
C ALA A 16 -1.81 -5.91 14.57
N ARG A 17 -2.87 -5.11 14.35
CA ARG A 17 -4.21 -5.37 14.93
C ARG A 17 -4.75 -6.74 14.51
N TYR A 18 -4.63 -7.08 13.24
CA TYR A 18 -5.04 -8.40 12.74
C TYR A 18 -4.28 -9.54 13.42
N CYS A 19 -3.00 -9.34 13.75
CA CYS A 19 -2.19 -10.27 14.50
C CYS A 19 -2.44 -10.27 16.03
N GLY A 20 -3.40 -9.48 16.52
CA GLY A 20 -3.65 -9.33 17.97
C GLY A 20 -2.53 -8.60 18.70
N LEU A 21 -1.76 -7.76 18.01
CA LEU A 21 -0.68 -6.98 18.59
C LEU A 21 -1.12 -5.52 18.82
N PRO A 22 -0.55 -4.84 19.85
CA PRO A 22 -0.76 -3.42 20.06
C PRO A 22 -0.38 -2.61 18.82
N ASP A 23 -1.18 -1.61 18.47
CA ASP A 23 -1.02 -0.79 17.26
C ASP A 23 -0.74 0.70 17.54
N GLU A 24 -0.54 1.07 18.81
CA GLU A 24 -0.21 2.44 19.23
C GLU A 24 1.13 2.87 18.62
N VAL A 25 2.10 1.97 18.62
CA VAL A 25 3.42 2.17 18.00
C VAL A 25 3.54 1.24 16.79
N PRO A 26 3.90 1.76 15.61
CA PRO A 26 4.09 0.94 14.43
C PRO A 26 5.11 -0.17 14.65
N LYS A 27 4.74 -1.41 14.34
CA LYS A 27 5.63 -2.56 14.50
C LYS A 27 6.65 -2.62 13.36
N ARG A 28 7.90 -2.90 13.71
CA ARG A 28 8.95 -3.12 12.71
C ARG A 28 8.63 -4.37 11.89
N ILE A 29 8.65 -4.24 10.57
CA ILE A 29 8.53 -5.35 9.62
C ILE A 29 9.93 -5.68 9.09
N GLN A 30 10.32 -6.95 9.16
CA GLN A 30 11.59 -7.43 8.60
C GLN A 30 11.42 -7.64 7.08
N GLY A 31 11.49 -6.56 6.32
CA GLY A 31 11.29 -6.55 4.88
C GLY A 31 10.60 -5.29 4.41
N PHE A 32 10.14 -5.32 3.17
CA PHE A 32 9.47 -4.21 2.51
C PHE A 32 8.03 -4.60 2.17
N LEU A 33 7.07 -3.78 2.58
CA LEU A 33 5.66 -3.97 2.32
C LEU A 33 5.24 -3.13 1.11
N GLN A 34 4.56 -3.73 0.17
CA GLN A 34 3.90 -2.99 -0.91
C GLN A 34 2.86 -2.03 -0.32
N HIS A 35 2.96 -0.74 -0.65
CA HIS A 35 2.12 0.31 -0.06
C HIS A 35 1.02 0.85 -0.99
N GLY A 36 1.03 0.47 -2.27
CA GLY A 36 0.02 0.84 -3.25
C GLY A 36 0.00 -0.13 -4.40
N TRP A 37 -1.13 -0.22 -5.10
CA TRP A 37 -1.19 -0.98 -6.33
C TRP A 37 -0.38 -0.28 -7.43
N ASN A 38 0.37 -1.04 -8.19
CA ASN A 38 0.98 -0.57 -9.42
C ASN A 38 0.94 -1.67 -10.50
N TYR A 39 1.13 -1.26 -11.72
CA TYR A 39 1.03 -2.16 -12.88
C TYR A 39 2.32 -2.94 -13.19
N LEU A 40 3.36 -2.81 -12.37
CA LEU A 40 4.63 -3.49 -12.56
C LEU A 40 4.76 -4.72 -11.66
N HIS A 41 5.28 -4.54 -10.46
CA HIS A 41 5.60 -5.64 -9.55
C HIS A 41 5.36 -5.31 -8.06
N GLY A 42 4.53 -4.31 -7.78
CA GLY A 42 4.18 -3.92 -6.41
C GLY A 42 5.10 -2.87 -5.78
N PHE A 43 6.24 -2.60 -6.39
CA PHE A 43 7.22 -1.61 -5.94
C PHE A 43 7.52 -0.56 -7.03
N PRO A 44 8.11 0.58 -6.68
CA PRO A 44 8.58 1.55 -7.67
C PRO A 44 9.55 0.89 -8.67
N PRO A 45 9.65 1.42 -9.89
CA PRO A 45 10.56 0.90 -10.90
C PRO A 45 12.02 0.83 -10.45
N ASN A 46 12.42 1.78 -9.61
CA ASN A 46 13.76 1.87 -9.06
C ASN A 46 13.81 1.21 -7.69
N ASP A 47 14.26 -0.02 -7.63
CA ASP A 47 14.38 -0.82 -6.40
C ASP A 47 15.56 -0.47 -5.50
N HIS A 48 16.27 0.62 -5.78
CA HIS A 48 17.44 0.99 -4.98
C HIS A 48 17.14 1.28 -3.50
N TRP A 49 15.85 1.42 -3.15
CA TRP A 49 15.42 1.56 -1.75
C TRP A 49 15.32 0.22 -1.01
N CYS A 50 15.17 -0.87 -1.75
CA CYS A 50 15.03 -2.19 -1.18
C CYS A 50 16.39 -2.86 -1.10
N SER A 51 16.96 -2.95 0.10
CA SER A 51 18.24 -3.63 0.31
C SER A 51 18.18 -5.05 -0.26
N PRO A 52 19.22 -5.49 -0.99
CA PRO A 52 19.31 -6.87 -1.46
C PRO A 52 19.16 -7.88 -0.31
N GLY A 53 18.47 -8.99 -0.58
CA GLY A 53 18.27 -10.05 0.38
C GLY A 53 17.13 -9.85 1.39
N TYR A 54 16.51 -8.66 1.45
CA TYR A 54 15.31 -8.47 2.27
C TYR A 54 14.05 -8.92 1.53
N PRO A 55 13.09 -9.57 2.23
CA PRO A 55 11.84 -10.01 1.63
C PRO A 55 10.99 -8.81 1.19
N ARG A 56 10.28 -8.98 0.08
CA ARG A 56 9.30 -8.04 -0.43
C ARG A 56 7.92 -8.65 -0.30
N PHE A 57 7.09 -8.07 0.55
CA PHE A 57 5.72 -8.50 0.77
C PHE A 57 4.80 -7.79 -0.21
N ILE A 58 4.22 -8.55 -1.12
CA ILE A 58 3.37 -8.04 -2.20
C ILE A 58 1.97 -8.61 -2.11
N TRP A 59 1.05 -7.99 -2.83
CA TRP A 59 -0.36 -8.30 -2.70
C TRP A 59 -0.77 -9.56 -3.45
N SER A 60 -0.34 -9.73 -4.70
CA SER A 60 -0.89 -10.77 -5.57
C SER A 60 0.15 -11.50 -6.40
N ASP A 61 -0.20 -12.70 -6.87
CA ASP A 61 0.62 -13.48 -7.79
C ASP A 61 0.77 -12.80 -9.16
N VAL A 62 -0.23 -12.05 -9.57
CA VAL A 62 -0.16 -11.28 -10.82
C VAL A 62 1.02 -10.31 -10.78
N LEU A 63 1.20 -9.61 -9.66
CA LEU A 63 2.34 -8.72 -9.46
C LEU A 63 3.66 -9.48 -9.36
N ARG A 64 3.67 -10.63 -8.69
CA ARG A 64 4.86 -11.50 -8.61
C ARG A 64 5.31 -11.94 -9.99
N ARG A 65 4.40 -12.45 -10.83
CA ARG A 65 4.71 -12.89 -12.20
C ARG A 65 5.24 -11.76 -13.07
N ARG A 66 4.65 -10.57 -12.98
CA ARG A 66 5.16 -9.37 -13.66
C ARG A 66 6.56 -9.01 -13.17
N GLY A 67 6.80 -9.06 -11.85
CA GLY A 67 8.12 -8.85 -11.28
C GLY A 67 9.14 -9.86 -11.80
N TRP A 68 8.77 -11.11 -11.87
CA TRP A 68 9.64 -12.17 -12.40
C TRP A 68 10.01 -11.96 -13.87
N SER A 69 9.06 -11.51 -14.71
CA SER A 69 9.33 -11.19 -16.12
C SER A 69 10.31 -10.02 -16.29
N MET A 70 10.48 -9.20 -15.23
CA MET A 70 11.44 -8.10 -15.15
C MET A 70 12.73 -8.48 -14.38
N GLY A 71 12.96 -9.77 -14.10
CA GLY A 71 14.13 -10.23 -13.35
C GLY A 71 14.07 -10.04 -11.83
N ARG A 72 12.94 -9.59 -11.26
CA ARG A 72 12.80 -9.38 -9.82
C ARG A 72 12.51 -10.68 -9.07
N ARG A 73 13.06 -10.83 -7.87
CA ARG A 73 12.91 -12.03 -7.03
C ARG A 73 12.68 -11.63 -5.57
N GLY A 74 12.43 -12.62 -4.70
CA GLY A 74 12.24 -12.38 -3.26
C GLY A 74 10.87 -11.80 -2.89
N HIS A 75 9.84 -12.07 -3.72
CA HIS A 75 8.47 -11.67 -3.45
C HIS A 75 7.72 -12.74 -2.64
N TYR A 76 7.06 -12.31 -1.58
CA TYR A 76 6.18 -13.11 -0.71
C TYR A 76 4.76 -12.56 -0.80
N LEU A 77 3.81 -13.44 -1.07
CA LEU A 77 2.40 -13.07 -1.23
C LEU A 77 1.72 -13.00 0.13
N ILE A 78 1.06 -11.90 0.42
CA ILE A 78 0.32 -11.70 1.67
C ILE A 78 -1.04 -11.05 1.48
N GLY A 79 -1.41 -10.70 0.25
CA GLY A 79 -2.57 -9.84 0.02
C GLY A 79 -2.36 -8.37 0.44
N ALA A 80 -3.27 -7.51 0.03
CA ALA A 80 -3.22 -6.10 0.40
C ALA A 80 -3.59 -5.88 1.88
N PRO A 81 -2.97 -4.93 2.61
CA PRO A 81 -3.42 -4.54 3.95
C PRO A 81 -4.91 -4.17 4.02
N TRP A 82 -5.48 -3.78 2.91
CA TRP A 82 -6.92 -3.52 2.74
C TRP A 82 -7.80 -4.72 3.10
N ILE A 83 -7.45 -5.94 2.69
CA ILE A 83 -8.28 -7.11 2.97
C ILE A 83 -8.33 -7.45 4.46
N TYR A 84 -7.24 -7.19 5.18
CA TYR A 84 -7.18 -7.31 6.63
C TYR A 84 -8.02 -6.24 7.34
N LEU A 85 -8.06 -5.02 6.78
CA LEU A 85 -8.94 -3.97 7.27
C LEU A 85 -10.43 -4.37 7.11
N LEU A 86 -10.80 -4.94 5.96
CA LEU A 86 -12.16 -5.43 5.74
C LEU A 86 -12.55 -6.53 6.76
N HIS A 87 -11.61 -7.39 7.10
CA HIS A 87 -11.80 -8.43 8.12
C HIS A 87 -11.98 -7.83 9.52
N LEU A 88 -11.17 -6.82 9.87
CA LEU A 88 -11.23 -6.17 11.20
C LEU A 88 -12.43 -5.26 11.38
N GLU A 89 -12.96 -4.72 10.30
CA GLU A 89 -13.97 -3.65 10.31
C GLU A 89 -15.11 -3.99 9.33
N PRO A 90 -15.80 -5.12 9.51
CA PRO A 90 -16.81 -5.58 8.55
C PRO A 90 -17.98 -4.59 8.40
N GLU A 91 -18.35 -3.89 9.46
CA GLU A 91 -19.50 -2.96 9.48
C GLU A 91 -19.12 -1.47 9.35
N LEU A 92 -17.82 -1.14 9.32
CA LEU A 92 -17.37 0.24 9.29
C LEU A 92 -17.84 0.97 8.02
N GLY A 93 -18.71 1.96 8.17
CA GLY A 93 -19.21 2.80 7.07
C GLY A 93 -20.25 2.12 6.19
N VAL A 94 -20.73 0.93 6.53
CA VAL A 94 -21.85 0.29 5.85
C VAL A 94 -23.10 1.15 5.99
N THR A 95 -23.81 1.38 4.89
CA THR A 95 -25.08 2.12 4.83
C THR A 95 -26.06 1.39 3.92
N PRO A 96 -27.36 1.38 4.24
CA PRO A 96 -28.37 0.78 3.38
C PRO A 96 -28.44 1.44 1.99
N GLU A 97 -28.24 2.74 1.96
CA GLU A 97 -28.29 3.52 0.72
C GLU A 97 -26.93 4.12 0.40
N ARG A 98 -26.37 3.69 -0.72
CA ARG A 98 -25.19 4.30 -1.30
C ARG A 98 -25.58 5.31 -2.36
N GLN A 99 -24.98 6.50 -2.32
CA GLN A 99 -25.36 7.57 -3.22
C GLN A 99 -24.14 8.23 -3.87
N GLY A 100 -24.33 8.69 -5.12
CA GLY A 100 -23.34 9.50 -5.82
C GLY A 100 -22.02 8.81 -6.12
N THR A 101 -21.07 9.62 -6.52
CA THR A 101 -19.73 9.19 -6.93
C THR A 101 -18.66 9.78 -6.02
N ILE A 102 -17.72 8.96 -5.55
CA ILE A 102 -16.47 9.47 -5.02
C ILE A 102 -15.39 9.43 -6.11
N TRP A 103 -14.77 10.56 -6.33
CA TRP A 103 -13.81 10.78 -7.40
C TRP A 103 -12.41 11.01 -6.84
N TYR A 104 -11.42 10.25 -7.28
CA TYR A 104 -10.02 10.35 -6.87
C TYR A 104 -9.19 10.85 -8.06
N PRO A 105 -8.90 12.17 -8.17
CA PRO A 105 -7.97 12.67 -9.16
C PRO A 105 -6.60 12.02 -8.98
N PHE A 106 -5.94 11.75 -10.10
CA PHE A 106 -4.55 11.33 -10.05
C PHE A 106 -3.72 12.44 -9.40
N HIS A 107 -2.79 12.07 -8.55
CA HIS A 107 -2.04 13.00 -7.70
C HIS A 107 -0.53 12.72 -7.77
N GLY A 108 0.24 13.74 -7.42
CA GLY A 108 1.65 13.64 -7.16
C GLY A 108 1.98 13.02 -5.79
N TRP A 109 3.19 13.25 -5.35
CA TRP A 109 3.67 12.93 -4.02
C TRP A 109 4.76 13.94 -3.63
N GLU A 110 5.33 13.85 -2.44
CA GLU A 110 6.16 14.92 -1.84
C GLU A 110 7.41 15.31 -2.66
N LYS A 111 7.80 14.49 -3.64
CA LYS A 111 8.98 14.75 -4.50
C LYS A 111 8.63 15.14 -5.93
N TYR A 112 7.45 14.76 -6.40
CA TYR A 112 7.05 14.93 -7.79
C TYR A 112 5.63 15.38 -7.90
N SER A 113 5.40 16.41 -8.68
CA SER A 113 4.07 16.97 -8.94
C SER A 113 3.39 16.26 -10.12
N VAL A 114 2.10 16.52 -10.21
CA VAL A 114 1.28 16.18 -11.37
C VAL A 114 0.94 17.47 -12.11
N THR A 115 1.18 17.47 -13.41
CA THR A 115 0.82 18.57 -14.31
C THR A 115 -0.49 18.21 -15.00
N GLY A 116 -1.46 19.12 -14.93
CA GLY A 116 -2.77 18.96 -15.56
C GLY A 116 -3.71 20.11 -15.20
N ASP A 117 -4.81 20.19 -15.92
CA ASP A 117 -5.84 21.21 -15.71
C ASP A 117 -6.97 20.64 -14.83
N HIS A 118 -6.92 20.94 -13.54
CA HIS A 118 -7.95 20.53 -12.59
C HIS A 118 -9.34 21.15 -12.88
N ALA A 119 -9.38 22.35 -13.46
CA ALA A 119 -10.65 22.98 -13.81
C ALA A 119 -11.32 22.25 -14.99
N ARG A 120 -10.53 21.94 -16.02
CA ARG A 120 -10.99 21.12 -17.16
C ARG A 120 -11.45 19.73 -16.71
N LEU A 121 -10.66 19.08 -15.85
CA LEU A 121 -11.05 17.78 -15.29
C LEU A 121 -12.36 17.86 -14.49
N ALA A 122 -12.57 18.94 -13.73
CA ALA A 122 -13.81 19.15 -12.99
C ALA A 122 -15.02 19.35 -13.94
N ASP A 123 -14.83 20.01 -15.08
CA ASP A 123 -15.87 20.14 -16.12
C ASP A 123 -16.17 18.78 -16.78
N GLU A 124 -15.15 17.98 -17.07
CA GLU A 124 -15.33 16.61 -17.60
C GLU A 124 -16.12 15.73 -16.60
N ILE A 125 -15.80 15.79 -15.30
CA ILE A 125 -16.55 15.09 -14.26
C ILE A 125 -18.01 15.56 -14.22
N ARG A 126 -18.26 16.86 -14.27
CA ARG A 126 -19.60 17.44 -14.24
C ARG A 126 -20.46 16.99 -15.42
N ASN A 127 -19.85 16.81 -16.58
CA ASN A 127 -20.54 16.36 -17.79
C ASN A 127 -20.92 14.87 -17.76
N VAL A 128 -20.20 14.05 -16.97
CA VAL A 128 -20.41 12.59 -16.90
C VAL A 128 -21.27 12.20 -15.70
N GLU A 129 -21.01 12.78 -14.53
CA GLU A 129 -21.67 12.39 -13.28
C GLU A 129 -23.00 13.15 -13.11
N THR A 130 -24.09 12.40 -13.03
CA THR A 130 -25.45 12.95 -12.93
C THR A 130 -25.94 13.15 -11.50
N GLY A 131 -25.23 12.59 -10.52
CA GLY A 131 -25.57 12.64 -9.09
C GLY A 131 -24.59 13.47 -8.26
N PRO A 132 -24.71 13.41 -6.92
CA PRO A 132 -23.75 14.05 -6.03
C PRO A 132 -22.33 13.53 -6.24
N VAL A 133 -21.37 14.43 -6.28
CA VAL A 133 -19.94 14.09 -6.42
C VAL A 133 -19.17 14.54 -5.20
N THR A 134 -18.39 13.63 -4.64
CA THR A 134 -17.36 13.93 -3.63
C THR A 134 -15.99 13.74 -4.29
N VAL A 135 -15.18 14.79 -4.36
CA VAL A 135 -13.80 14.72 -4.87
C VAL A 135 -12.86 14.55 -3.68
N CYS A 136 -12.11 13.47 -3.66
CA CYS A 136 -11.10 13.20 -2.63
C CYS A 136 -9.72 13.51 -3.19
N LEU A 137 -9.16 14.63 -2.78
CA LEU A 137 -7.82 15.07 -3.15
C LEU A 137 -6.77 14.42 -2.23
N TYR A 138 -5.58 14.22 -2.77
CA TYR A 138 -4.42 13.93 -1.94
C TYR A 138 -4.06 15.18 -1.10
N TRP A 139 -3.38 15.00 0.01
CA TRP A 139 -3.21 16.08 0.98
C TRP A 139 -2.46 17.31 0.43
N LEU A 140 -1.53 17.12 -0.52
CA LEU A 140 -0.81 18.24 -1.18
C LEU A 140 -1.73 19.07 -2.05
N GLU A 141 -2.50 18.42 -2.91
CA GLU A 141 -3.50 19.08 -3.76
C GLU A 141 -4.63 19.69 -2.92
N PHE A 142 -5.02 19.01 -1.82
CA PHE A 142 -6.01 19.55 -0.89
C PHE A 142 -5.50 20.80 -0.16
N ALA A 143 -4.21 20.89 0.14
CA ALA A 143 -3.61 22.08 0.75
C ALA A 143 -3.58 23.29 -0.22
N ASN A 144 -3.62 23.05 -1.54
CA ASN A 144 -3.65 24.10 -2.55
C ASN A 144 -5.07 24.64 -2.74
N PRO A 145 -5.33 25.94 -2.38
CA PRO A 145 -6.68 26.52 -2.48
C PRO A 145 -7.20 26.65 -3.92
N ASP A 146 -6.31 26.78 -4.91
CA ASP A 146 -6.73 26.92 -6.31
C ASP A 146 -7.22 25.58 -6.86
N ILE A 147 -6.54 24.47 -6.51
CA ILE A 147 -6.98 23.13 -6.87
C ILE A 147 -8.33 22.81 -6.20
N ARG A 148 -8.49 23.11 -4.90
CA ARG A 148 -9.80 22.91 -4.24
C ARG A 148 -10.90 23.70 -4.92
N ARG A 149 -10.65 24.98 -5.18
CA ARG A 149 -11.61 25.90 -5.79
C ARG A 149 -12.06 25.43 -7.18
N ALA A 150 -11.16 24.78 -7.94
CA ALA A 150 -11.49 24.21 -9.23
C ALA A 150 -12.66 23.21 -9.15
N TYR A 151 -12.74 22.41 -8.09
CA TYR A 151 -13.82 21.45 -7.87
C TYR A 151 -15.01 22.04 -7.13
N GLU A 152 -14.76 22.83 -6.06
CA GLU A 152 -15.80 23.45 -5.22
C GLU A 152 -16.70 24.38 -6.04
N SER A 153 -16.13 25.14 -6.98
CA SER A 153 -16.88 26.04 -7.87
C SER A 153 -17.84 25.32 -8.82
N ARG A 154 -17.66 24.01 -9.03
CA ARG A 154 -18.60 23.15 -9.80
C ARG A 154 -19.62 22.45 -8.90
N GLY A 155 -19.68 22.82 -7.63
CA GLY A 155 -20.62 22.27 -6.63
C GLY A 155 -20.21 20.89 -6.10
N PHE A 156 -18.96 20.49 -6.25
CA PHE A 156 -18.47 19.22 -5.67
C PHE A 156 -18.07 19.39 -4.21
N ARG A 157 -18.38 18.38 -3.42
CA ARG A 157 -17.85 18.27 -2.06
C ARG A 157 -16.39 17.84 -2.15
N VAL A 158 -15.46 18.62 -1.63
CA VAL A 158 -14.03 18.29 -1.61
C VAL A 158 -13.60 17.80 -0.25
N ILE A 159 -12.93 16.66 -0.21
CA ILE A 159 -12.42 16.03 1.02
C ILE A 159 -10.96 15.58 0.85
N CYS A 160 -10.35 15.21 1.98
CA CYS A 160 -9.04 14.59 2.04
C CYS A 160 -9.00 13.54 3.15
N HIS A 161 -8.34 12.42 2.91
CA HIS A 161 -8.13 11.40 3.95
C HIS A 161 -6.98 11.75 4.91
N GLY A 162 -6.24 12.82 4.62
CA GLY A 162 -5.05 13.27 5.34
C GLY A 162 -3.75 12.80 4.70
N GLU A 163 -2.65 13.04 5.39
CA GLU A 163 -1.33 12.60 4.97
C GLU A 163 -1.23 11.06 5.00
N ARG A 164 -0.43 10.48 4.10
CA ARG A 164 -0.17 9.03 4.08
C ARG A 164 0.65 8.53 5.28
N GLY A 165 1.25 9.46 6.04
CA GLY A 165 2.14 9.16 7.16
C GLY A 165 3.57 8.92 6.70
N SER A 166 4.41 9.94 6.77
CA SER A 166 5.85 9.87 6.45
C SER A 166 6.73 9.72 7.68
N ARG A 167 6.16 9.82 8.87
CA ARG A 167 6.88 9.73 10.15
C ARG A 167 6.05 8.98 11.19
N TRP A 168 6.69 8.54 12.26
CA TRP A 168 6.14 7.75 13.36
C TRP A 168 5.07 8.48 14.22
N GLU A 169 4.77 9.72 13.92
CA GLU A 169 3.93 10.65 14.70
C GLU A 169 2.42 10.38 14.62
N GLY A 170 1.99 9.21 14.16
CA GLY A 170 0.57 8.87 14.10
C GLY A 170 -0.19 9.41 12.88
N LYS A 171 0.45 10.19 12.01
CA LYS A 171 -0.11 10.64 10.74
C LYS A 171 -0.39 9.46 9.82
N GLY A 172 -1.46 9.52 9.06
CA GLY A 172 -1.87 8.43 8.16
C GLY A 172 -2.48 7.20 8.82
N ARG A 173 -2.53 7.14 10.15
CA ARG A 173 -3.04 5.99 10.92
C ARG A 173 -4.43 5.52 10.46
N ASP A 174 -5.34 6.46 10.26
CA ASP A 174 -6.72 6.19 9.90
C ASP A 174 -7.03 6.40 8.41
N PHE A 175 -6.00 6.53 7.57
CA PHE A 175 -6.19 6.85 6.15
C PHE A 175 -7.10 5.82 5.46
N LEU A 176 -6.77 4.54 5.51
CA LEU A 176 -7.57 3.49 4.89
C LEU A 176 -8.94 3.30 5.56
N ARG A 177 -9.07 3.56 6.86
CA ARG A 177 -10.37 3.54 7.55
C ARG A 177 -11.29 4.65 7.03
N LYS A 178 -10.77 5.88 6.88
CA LYS A 178 -11.50 7.00 6.27
C LYS A 178 -11.89 6.67 4.83
N GLN A 179 -10.98 6.10 4.06
CA GLN A 179 -11.23 5.67 2.68
C GLN A 179 -12.32 4.60 2.61
N LEU A 180 -12.28 3.58 3.48
CA LEU A 180 -13.29 2.52 3.55
C LEU A 180 -14.69 3.09 3.83
N VAL A 181 -14.80 4.01 4.81
CA VAL A 181 -16.08 4.69 5.12
C VAL A 181 -16.61 5.44 3.89
N GLN A 182 -15.76 6.16 3.18
CA GLN A 182 -16.22 6.90 2.00
C GLN A 182 -16.61 5.95 0.85
N LEU A 183 -15.83 4.93 0.55
CA LEU A 183 -16.15 3.95 -0.48
C LEU A 183 -17.46 3.22 -0.21
N ARG A 184 -17.74 2.86 1.05
CA ARG A 184 -19.00 2.19 1.42
C ARG A 184 -20.23 3.10 1.40
N ARG A 185 -20.05 4.42 1.46
CA ARG A 185 -21.14 5.41 1.36
C ARG A 185 -21.49 5.79 -0.07
N HIS A 186 -20.56 5.60 -1.00
CA HIS A 186 -20.77 5.98 -2.39
C HIS A 186 -21.13 4.76 -3.25
N ARG A 187 -22.05 4.96 -4.19
CA ARG A 187 -22.43 3.93 -5.16
C ARG A 187 -21.30 3.65 -6.15
N ARG A 188 -20.56 4.69 -6.50
CA ARG A 188 -19.56 4.67 -7.57
C ARG A 188 -18.23 5.24 -7.09
N VAL A 189 -17.13 4.67 -7.57
CA VAL A 189 -15.78 5.21 -7.45
C VAL A 189 -15.20 5.50 -8.82
N ALA A 190 -14.62 6.68 -9.02
CA ALA A 190 -14.03 7.07 -10.28
C ALA A 190 -12.66 7.73 -10.12
N SER A 191 -11.88 7.73 -11.19
CA SER A 191 -10.57 8.38 -11.28
C SER A 191 -10.19 8.60 -12.75
N ASN A 192 -9.26 9.49 -13.00
CA ASN A 192 -8.66 9.65 -14.33
C ASN A 192 -7.51 8.67 -14.62
N ARG A 193 -7.10 7.87 -13.61
CA ARG A 193 -6.14 6.77 -13.79
C ARG A 193 -6.51 5.57 -12.93
N LEU A 194 -6.25 4.39 -13.45
CA LEU A 194 -6.42 3.15 -12.69
C LEU A 194 -5.42 3.11 -11.52
N GLY A 195 -5.91 2.87 -10.30
CA GLY A 195 -5.11 2.88 -9.08
C GLY A 195 -5.79 2.19 -7.91
N SER A 196 -5.14 2.20 -6.74
CA SER A 196 -5.59 1.47 -5.54
C SER A 196 -7.02 1.79 -5.12
N ALA A 197 -7.43 3.06 -5.18
CA ALA A 197 -8.76 3.48 -4.74
C ALA A 197 -9.89 2.81 -5.54
N LEU A 198 -9.67 2.57 -6.82
CA LEU A 198 -10.65 1.91 -7.71
C LEU A 198 -10.79 0.43 -7.37
N PHE A 199 -9.68 -0.27 -7.15
CA PHE A 199 -9.71 -1.68 -6.71
C PHE A 199 -10.31 -1.84 -5.31
N TYR A 200 -10.01 -0.91 -4.39
CA TYR A 200 -10.64 -0.89 -3.06
C TYR A 200 -12.15 -0.69 -3.19
N GLY A 201 -12.59 0.26 -4.02
CA GLY A 201 -14.01 0.51 -4.26
C GLY A 201 -14.73 -0.69 -4.88
N ALA A 202 -14.16 -1.27 -5.95
CA ALA A 202 -14.70 -2.47 -6.59
C ALA A 202 -14.83 -3.64 -5.60
N SER A 203 -13.84 -3.84 -4.73
CA SER A 203 -13.83 -4.93 -3.74
C SER A 203 -14.92 -4.79 -2.65
N VAL A 204 -15.48 -3.60 -2.48
CA VAL A 204 -16.60 -3.33 -1.55
C VAL A 204 -17.91 -3.01 -2.29
N GLY A 205 -17.98 -3.31 -3.59
CA GLY A 205 -19.19 -3.23 -4.38
C GLY A 205 -19.51 -1.85 -4.96
N CYS A 206 -18.53 -0.97 -5.14
CA CYS A 206 -18.72 0.24 -5.93
C CYS A 206 -18.68 -0.08 -7.42
N GLU A 207 -19.53 0.59 -8.21
CA GLU A 207 -19.32 0.73 -9.65
C GLU A 207 -18.00 1.47 -9.90
N VAL A 208 -17.26 1.08 -10.94
CA VAL A 208 -15.95 1.66 -11.27
C VAL A 208 -16.03 2.49 -12.54
N ALA A 209 -15.29 3.59 -12.60
CA ALA A 209 -15.05 4.33 -13.82
C ALA A 209 -13.62 4.88 -13.89
N VAL A 210 -13.03 4.84 -15.09
CA VAL A 210 -11.72 5.43 -15.37
C VAL A 210 -11.86 6.29 -16.62
N TYR A 211 -11.92 7.60 -16.45
CA TYR A 211 -12.10 8.55 -17.54
C TYR A 211 -11.54 9.93 -17.19
N GLY A 212 -11.51 10.82 -18.15
CA GLY A 212 -10.99 12.17 -18.03
C GLY A 212 -9.51 12.28 -18.38
N ASP A 213 -9.01 13.51 -18.42
CA ASP A 213 -7.60 13.78 -18.71
C ASP A 213 -6.70 13.02 -17.72
N PRO A 214 -5.83 12.10 -18.18
CA PRO A 214 -4.99 11.31 -17.28
C PRO A 214 -3.93 12.14 -16.56
N MET A 215 -3.75 13.42 -16.92
CA MET A 215 -2.69 14.31 -16.41
C MET A 215 -1.28 13.72 -16.63
N GLN A 216 -0.25 14.48 -16.37
CA GLN A 216 1.13 14.06 -16.52
C GLN A 216 1.83 14.03 -15.16
N PHE A 217 2.63 13.02 -14.96
CA PHE A 217 3.45 12.87 -13.77
C PHE A 217 4.91 13.15 -14.12
N GLU A 218 5.59 14.02 -13.40
CA GLU A 218 6.96 14.45 -13.70
C GLU A 218 7.96 13.28 -13.81
N ASP A 219 7.78 12.24 -13.00
CA ASP A 219 8.63 11.04 -13.00
C ASP A 219 8.01 9.88 -13.81
N GLU A 220 7.10 10.16 -14.73
CA GLU A 220 6.53 9.12 -15.58
C GLU A 220 7.58 8.63 -16.58
N ARG A 221 7.94 7.36 -16.46
CA ARG A 221 8.98 6.73 -17.28
C ARG A 221 8.36 6.02 -18.47
N PRO A 222 8.54 6.54 -19.68
CA PRO A 222 7.95 5.96 -20.90
C PRO A 222 8.38 4.51 -21.14
N GLU A 223 9.59 4.13 -20.73
CA GLU A 223 10.12 2.76 -20.88
C GLU A 223 9.30 1.71 -20.15
N TYR A 224 8.52 2.08 -19.13
CA TYR A 224 7.59 1.19 -18.45
C TYR A 224 6.17 1.25 -19.02
N GLY A 225 5.95 2.07 -20.04
CA GLY A 225 4.71 2.15 -20.81
C GLY A 225 3.58 2.96 -20.17
N GLY A 226 3.78 3.53 -18.97
CA GLY A 226 2.90 4.51 -18.33
C GLY A 226 1.41 4.21 -18.41
N THR A 227 0.62 5.23 -18.69
CA THR A 227 -0.84 5.14 -18.84
C THR A 227 -1.25 4.25 -20.02
N ALA A 228 -0.54 4.30 -21.15
CA ALA A 228 -0.85 3.48 -22.32
C ALA A 228 -0.72 1.97 -22.00
N ARG A 229 0.26 1.59 -21.19
CA ARG A 229 0.39 0.18 -20.72
C ARG A 229 -0.78 -0.22 -19.83
N ARG A 230 -1.23 0.63 -18.91
CA ARG A 230 -2.41 0.35 -18.07
C ARG A 230 -3.66 0.13 -18.90
N MET A 231 -3.93 1.01 -19.85
CA MET A 231 -5.06 0.87 -20.76
C MET A 231 -5.01 -0.42 -21.59
N ARG A 232 -3.82 -0.83 -22.01
CA ARG A 232 -3.64 -2.09 -22.75
C ARG A 232 -3.78 -3.34 -21.88
N LEU A 233 -3.39 -3.28 -20.61
CA LEU A 233 -3.47 -4.42 -19.68
C LEU A 233 -4.87 -4.63 -19.10
N TRP A 234 -5.65 -3.57 -18.99
CA TRP A 234 -7.02 -3.56 -18.44
C TRP A 234 -7.94 -2.66 -19.28
N PRO A 235 -8.09 -2.92 -20.58
CA PRO A 235 -8.97 -2.10 -21.43
C PRO A 235 -10.40 -2.12 -20.89
N GLU A 236 -10.81 -3.24 -20.30
CA GLU A 236 -12.13 -3.47 -19.72
C GLU A 236 -12.44 -2.63 -18.48
N LEU A 237 -11.43 -2.07 -17.82
CA LEU A 237 -11.60 -1.21 -16.64
C LEU A 237 -11.59 0.29 -16.98
N HIS A 238 -11.45 0.64 -18.25
CA HIS A 238 -11.42 2.04 -18.70
C HIS A 238 -12.75 2.44 -19.34
N GLY A 239 -13.13 3.70 -19.13
CA GLY A 239 -14.37 4.29 -19.63
C GLY A 239 -15.29 4.76 -18.51
N THR A 240 -16.41 5.35 -18.91
CA THR A 240 -17.44 5.87 -17.99
C THR A 240 -18.37 4.79 -17.45
N ARG A 241 -18.35 3.60 -18.03
CA ARG A 241 -19.14 2.43 -17.60
C ARG A 241 -18.25 1.21 -17.68
N VAL A 242 -18.09 0.53 -16.57
CA VAL A 242 -17.31 -0.70 -16.42
C VAL A 242 -18.25 -1.76 -15.85
N ASP A 243 -18.15 -2.99 -16.33
CA ASP A 243 -18.90 -4.12 -15.79
C ASP A 243 -18.51 -4.31 -14.31
N PRO A 244 -19.49 -4.22 -13.36
CA PRO A 244 -19.19 -4.29 -11.94
C PRO A 244 -18.67 -5.65 -11.49
N GLU A 245 -19.15 -6.75 -12.09
CA GLU A 245 -18.73 -8.11 -11.74
C GLU A 245 -17.28 -8.34 -12.17
N LEU A 246 -16.96 -7.95 -13.40
CA LEU A 246 -15.60 -8.01 -13.91
C LEU A 246 -14.65 -7.12 -13.09
N ALA A 247 -15.07 -5.89 -12.76
CA ALA A 247 -14.28 -4.99 -11.91
C ALA A 247 -13.99 -5.61 -10.54
N ALA A 248 -14.99 -6.23 -9.92
CA ALA A 248 -14.85 -6.90 -8.63
C ALA A 248 -13.91 -8.12 -8.72
N GLU A 249 -14.02 -8.93 -9.77
CA GLU A 249 -13.13 -10.08 -10.01
C GLU A 249 -11.68 -9.62 -10.15
N VAL A 250 -11.44 -8.64 -11.03
CA VAL A 250 -10.09 -8.09 -11.23
C VAL A 250 -9.53 -7.48 -9.95
N ALA A 251 -10.36 -6.74 -9.20
CA ALA A 251 -9.96 -6.15 -7.93
C ALA A 251 -9.57 -7.23 -6.90
N ARG A 252 -10.33 -8.30 -6.78
CA ARG A 252 -10.00 -9.41 -5.86
C ARG A 252 -8.66 -10.04 -6.21
N ARG A 253 -8.40 -10.26 -7.49
CA ARG A 253 -7.15 -10.83 -8.00
C ARG A 253 -5.96 -9.87 -7.79
N GLU A 254 -6.10 -8.59 -8.12
CA GLU A 254 -5.03 -7.59 -7.98
C GLU A 254 -4.74 -7.25 -6.51
N LEU A 255 -5.74 -7.28 -5.63
CA LEU A 255 -5.57 -7.10 -4.20
C LEU A 255 -5.10 -8.37 -3.48
N GLY A 256 -5.18 -9.54 -4.13
CA GLY A 256 -4.67 -10.80 -3.61
C GLY A 256 -5.51 -11.38 -2.47
N PHE A 257 -6.83 -11.36 -2.58
CA PHE A 257 -7.73 -11.92 -1.56
C PHE A 257 -7.41 -13.39 -1.25
N GLU A 258 -6.98 -14.17 -2.24
CA GLU A 258 -6.59 -15.58 -2.09
C GLU A 258 -5.29 -15.78 -1.29
N TYR A 259 -4.50 -14.71 -1.08
CA TYR A 259 -3.23 -14.73 -0.36
C TYR A 259 -3.31 -14.12 1.03
N GLN A 260 -4.50 -13.96 1.57
CA GLN A 260 -4.67 -13.49 2.94
C GLN A 260 -3.99 -14.48 3.90
N ALA A 261 -2.92 -14.03 4.53
CA ALA A 261 -2.16 -14.85 5.46
C ALA A 261 -2.80 -14.87 6.86
N THR A 262 -2.59 -15.94 7.59
CA THR A 262 -3.03 -16.04 8.99
C THR A 262 -2.20 -15.13 9.91
N PRO A 263 -2.69 -14.81 11.11
CA PRO A 263 -1.92 -14.05 12.10
C PRO A 263 -0.56 -14.68 12.43
N GLU A 264 -0.49 -16.01 12.48
CA GLU A 264 0.73 -16.77 12.75
C GLU A 264 1.75 -16.65 11.62
N GLU A 265 1.30 -16.76 10.38
CA GLU A 265 2.13 -16.59 9.18
C GLU A 265 2.69 -15.19 9.10
N LEU A 266 1.85 -14.15 9.28
CA LEU A 266 2.30 -12.76 9.28
C LEU A 266 3.32 -12.48 10.37
N ARG A 267 3.07 -12.94 11.61
CA ARG A 267 4.03 -12.77 12.70
C ARG A 267 5.38 -13.40 12.37
N ARG A 268 5.38 -14.61 11.80
CA ARG A 268 6.61 -15.30 11.38
C ARG A 268 7.33 -14.54 10.28
N MET A 269 6.60 -14.13 9.23
CA MET A 269 7.18 -13.43 8.08
C MET A 269 7.74 -12.06 8.45
N PHE A 270 7.09 -11.33 9.36
CA PHE A 270 7.50 -9.99 9.75
C PHE A 270 8.51 -9.97 10.91
N GLY A 271 8.81 -11.12 11.51
CA GLY A 271 9.68 -11.22 12.69
C GLY A 271 9.02 -10.69 13.96
N TRP A 272 7.69 -10.79 14.07
CA TRP A 272 6.93 -10.36 15.25
C TRP A 272 6.79 -11.50 16.25
N LYS A 273 7.22 -11.27 17.50
CA LYS A 273 7.07 -12.24 18.60
C LYS A 273 5.61 -12.24 19.12
N ARG A 274 5.17 -13.36 19.68
CA ARG A 274 3.91 -13.42 20.42
C ARG A 274 3.99 -12.52 21.65
N VAL A 275 2.87 -11.91 22.03
CA VAL A 275 2.75 -11.25 23.32
C VAL A 275 2.90 -12.35 24.39
N GLY A 276 3.98 -12.33 25.15
CA GLY A 276 4.30 -13.34 26.17
C GLY A 276 5.56 -14.19 25.89
N GLU A 277 6.11 -14.22 24.68
CA GLU A 277 7.35 -14.97 24.37
C GLU A 277 8.65 -14.17 24.61
N GLY A 278 8.63 -13.18 25.49
CA GLY A 278 9.77 -12.28 25.69
C GLY A 278 10.20 -12.03 27.14
N ALA A 279 9.63 -12.71 28.12
CA ALA A 279 10.05 -12.63 29.51
C ALA A 279 10.61 -13.99 30.00
N THR A 280 11.83 -14.32 29.63
CA THR A 280 12.61 -15.21 30.45
C THR A 280 12.88 -14.45 31.76
N PRO A 281 12.44 -14.96 32.94
CA PRO A 281 12.74 -14.27 34.19
C PRO A 281 14.27 -14.17 34.38
N PRO A 282 14.78 -13.06 34.87
CA PRO A 282 16.19 -12.97 35.24
C PRO A 282 16.41 -13.86 36.47
N GLY A 283 17.07 -15.00 36.28
CA GLY A 283 17.47 -15.85 37.42
C GLY A 283 17.38 -17.34 37.17
N ALA A 284 18.21 -17.89 36.31
CA ALA A 284 18.61 -19.29 36.36
C ALA A 284 20.02 -19.44 35.76
N GLU A 285 20.98 -18.74 36.31
CA GLU A 285 22.37 -19.18 36.25
C GLU A 285 22.57 -20.25 37.28
N ALA A 286 22.29 -21.49 36.95
CA ALA A 286 22.78 -22.65 37.69
C ALA A 286 24.21 -22.91 37.26
N GLY A 287 25.14 -22.62 38.18
CA GLY A 287 26.55 -22.85 38.01
C GLY A 287 26.89 -24.32 37.73
N THR A 288 27.66 -24.52 36.70
CA THR A 288 28.53 -25.66 36.56
C THR A 288 29.95 -25.17 36.28
N LYS A 289 30.74 -25.06 37.36
CA LYS A 289 32.19 -24.92 37.30
C LYS A 289 32.76 -26.15 36.60
N ARG A 290 33.38 -25.95 35.46
CA ARG A 290 34.26 -26.92 34.82
C ARG A 290 35.67 -26.79 35.42
N PRO A 291 36.34 -27.88 35.81
CA PRO A 291 37.68 -27.81 36.40
C PRO A 291 38.75 -27.48 35.35
N ALA A 292 39.70 -26.68 35.79
CA ALA A 292 40.89 -26.28 35.05
C ALA A 292 41.77 -27.49 34.70
N ARG A 293 42.13 -27.64 33.43
CA ARG A 293 43.24 -28.52 32.99
C ARG A 293 44.47 -27.67 32.70
N GLY A 294 45.57 -28.19 33.31
CA GLY A 294 46.85 -27.56 33.46
C GLY A 294 47.60 -27.22 32.17
N LYS A 295 48.53 -26.34 32.39
CA LYS A 295 49.58 -25.92 31.45
C LYS A 295 50.56 -27.06 31.20
N ALA A 296 50.92 -27.29 29.93
CA ALA A 296 52.20 -27.90 29.57
C ALA A 296 52.92 -26.95 28.60
N ALA A 297 54.18 -26.70 28.96
CA ALA A 297 55.06 -25.76 28.28
C ALA A 297 55.94 -26.48 27.24
N ALA A 298 56.61 -25.66 26.45
CA ALA A 298 57.86 -25.86 25.72
C ALA A 298 57.71 -26.20 24.23
N SER A 299 58.18 -25.38 23.40
CA SER A 299 59.49 -25.03 22.88
C SER A 299 59.61 -25.34 21.35
N GLY A 300 60.18 -24.42 20.59
CA GLY A 300 60.84 -24.78 19.34
C GLY A 300 60.51 -23.90 18.12
N ARG A 301 61.22 -22.78 17.95
CA ARG A 301 61.52 -22.19 16.63
C ARG A 301 62.58 -23.05 15.94
N PRO A 302 62.73 -23.05 14.61
CA PRO A 302 63.25 -21.86 13.93
C PRO A 302 62.73 -21.61 12.48
N SER A 303 63.06 -20.41 12.08
CA SER A 303 63.05 -19.75 10.76
C SER A 303 63.47 -20.57 9.56
N ARG A 304 62.90 -20.29 8.39
CA ARG A 304 63.65 -20.01 7.14
C ARG A 304 62.82 -19.25 6.14
N ARG A 305 63.52 -18.34 5.54
CA ARG A 305 63.29 -17.40 4.44
C ARG A 305 63.21 -18.08 3.08
N THR A 306 62.75 -17.26 2.15
CA THR A 306 62.99 -17.24 0.65
C THR A 306 62.18 -18.31 -0.11
N GLU A 307 61.48 -17.97 -1.16
CA GLU A 307 61.68 -16.97 -2.26
C GLU A 307 60.31 -16.41 -2.68
#